data_f547afc1098d96d46863c40efddbb2a4
#
_entry.id   f547afc1098d96d46863c40efddbb2a4
#
_cell.length_a   1.000
_cell.length_b   1.000
_cell.length_c   1.000
_cell.angle_alpha   90.00
_cell.angle_beta   90.00
_cell.angle_gamma   90.00
#
_symmetry.space_group_name_H-M   'P 1'
#
loop_
_entity.id
_entity.type
_entity.pdbx_description
1 polymer ?
#
loop_
_entity_poly.entity_id
_entity_poly.type
_entity_poly.pdbx_seq_one_letter_code
_entity_poly.pdbx_strand_id
1 'polypeptide(L)'
;MTTHRAAPEPTPLLVVDVVGLTPRLLDHMPHLKTLAQSGSRAALGTVLPAVTCAAQSTFLTGTHPSEHGIVGNGWYFRELGDVLLWRQHNGLVAGDKLWDAARRAHPGYTVANICWWYAMGADTDITVTPRPVYYADGRKEPDCYTRPPALHDELTAKLGTFPLFHFWGPGADLVSSRWIIDATRHIMATRHPDLTLCYLPHLDYDLQRFGPDDPRSLRAAADLDAAMAPLLDDARAEGRTVVALSEYGITRADRPVDINRALRRAGLLEVHTQDGMEYLDPMASRAFAVADHQIAHVYVRRPEDLDATRAALADLPGIGQLLDDEGKKAHHLDHPRSGELVAVAEPDAWFTYYYWLDDARAPDFAQLVEIHRKPGYDPVELFMDPLDPYVKVKAATALARKKLGMRYRMAVVPLDPSPIRGSHGRLPASEDEGPLLICSTPRAVGDRLAATDVKSLLLQLAGLT
;
A
#
# COMPACT_ATOMS: atom_id res chain seq x y z
N MET A 1 -49.95 15.51 -15.29
CA MET A 1 -48.69 16.07 -14.76
C MET A 1 -48.18 15.09 -13.72
N THR A 2 -47.27 14.20 -14.12
CA THR A 2 -46.56 13.26 -13.21
C THR A 2 -45.49 14.08 -12.50
N THR A 3 -45.70 14.37 -11.22
CA THR A 3 -44.67 14.95 -10.37
C THR A 3 -43.52 13.94 -10.29
N HIS A 4 -42.43 14.18 -11.03
CA HIS A 4 -41.15 13.51 -10.78
C HIS A 4 -40.76 13.86 -9.35
N ARG A 5 -40.93 12.93 -8.43
CA ARG A 5 -40.35 13.01 -7.10
C ARG A 5 -38.84 13.01 -7.34
N ALA A 6 -38.15 14.09 -6.98
CA ALA A 6 -36.71 14.13 -7.03
C ALA A 6 -36.17 12.90 -6.26
N ALA A 7 -35.18 12.23 -6.83
CA ALA A 7 -34.49 11.17 -6.09
C ALA A 7 -33.97 11.75 -4.77
N PRO A 8 -34.01 10.99 -3.66
CA PRO A 8 -33.45 11.47 -2.41
C PRO A 8 -31.98 11.81 -2.58
N GLU A 9 -31.54 12.88 -1.89
CA GLU A 9 -30.11 13.23 -1.88
C GLU A 9 -29.28 12.10 -1.30
N PRO A 10 -28.09 11.80 -1.86
CA PRO A 10 -27.22 10.74 -1.35
C PRO A 10 -26.79 11.03 0.10
N THR A 11 -26.67 9.99 0.90
CA THR A 11 -26.06 10.10 2.22
C THR A 11 -24.56 10.29 2.07
N PRO A 12 -23.96 11.37 2.60
CA PRO A 12 -22.53 11.57 2.47
C PRO A 12 -21.73 10.55 3.29
N LEU A 13 -20.63 10.06 2.69
CA LEU A 13 -19.77 9.04 3.27
C LEU A 13 -18.37 9.57 3.59
N LEU A 14 -17.80 9.09 4.69
CA LEU A 14 -16.37 9.12 4.98
C LEU A 14 -15.87 7.67 5.06
N VAL A 15 -14.96 7.30 4.18
CA VAL A 15 -14.28 5.99 4.20
C VAL A 15 -12.84 6.19 4.60
N VAL A 16 -12.45 5.65 5.76
CA VAL A 16 -11.09 5.75 6.29
C VAL A 16 -10.42 4.38 6.17
N ASP A 17 -9.40 4.30 5.36
CA ASP A 17 -8.55 3.12 5.27
C ASP A 17 -7.44 3.24 6.32
N VAL A 18 -7.54 2.43 7.37
CA VAL A 18 -6.62 2.36 8.49
C VAL A 18 -5.74 1.13 8.30
N VAL A 19 -4.63 1.30 7.60
CA VAL A 19 -3.74 0.21 7.21
C VAL A 19 -3.33 -0.64 8.43
N GLY A 20 -3.44 -1.96 8.29
CA GLY A 20 -3.03 -2.88 9.35
C GLY A 20 -4.01 -2.98 10.54
N LEU A 21 -5.17 -2.32 10.50
CA LEU A 21 -6.19 -2.46 11.53
C LEU A 21 -6.75 -3.89 11.57
N THR A 22 -6.65 -4.51 12.74
CA THR A 22 -7.19 -5.85 13.02
C THR A 22 -8.10 -5.81 14.26
N PRO A 23 -8.93 -6.85 14.49
CA PRO A 23 -9.73 -6.96 15.71
C PRO A 23 -8.90 -6.83 17.00
N ARG A 24 -7.66 -7.34 17.02
CA ARG A 24 -6.75 -7.26 18.18
C ARG A 24 -6.35 -5.83 18.53
N LEU A 25 -6.19 -4.95 17.54
CA LEU A 25 -5.77 -3.57 17.74
C LEU A 25 -6.90 -2.67 18.28
N LEU A 26 -8.17 -3.06 18.07
CA LEU A 26 -9.32 -2.29 18.57
C LEU A 26 -9.31 -2.04 20.08
N ASP A 27 -8.72 -2.94 20.86
CA ASP A 27 -8.62 -2.74 22.31
C ASP A 27 -7.72 -1.55 22.70
N HIS A 28 -6.85 -1.14 21.78
CA HIS A 28 -5.95 0.01 21.91
C HIS A 28 -6.46 1.25 21.19
N MET A 29 -7.65 1.19 20.55
CA MET A 29 -8.23 2.25 19.70
C MET A 29 -9.64 2.62 20.21
N PRO A 30 -9.77 3.36 21.33
CA PRO A 30 -11.05 3.59 21.99
C PRO A 30 -12.10 4.32 21.13
N HIS A 31 -11.70 5.24 20.23
CA HIS A 31 -12.65 5.93 19.35
C HIS A 31 -13.23 4.99 18.30
N LEU A 32 -12.40 4.20 17.63
CA LEU A 32 -12.86 3.17 16.68
C LEU A 32 -13.64 2.06 17.39
N LYS A 33 -13.24 1.66 18.60
CA LYS A 33 -13.96 0.69 19.40
C LYS A 33 -15.38 1.20 19.73
N THR A 34 -15.51 2.46 20.10
CA THR A 34 -16.81 3.11 20.34
C THR A 34 -17.66 3.15 19.07
N LEU A 35 -17.05 3.48 17.92
CA LEU A 35 -17.71 3.45 16.62
C LEU A 35 -18.25 2.05 16.29
N ALA A 36 -17.45 1.00 16.52
CA ALA A 36 -17.85 -0.39 16.30
C ALA A 36 -18.98 -0.84 17.23
N GLN A 37 -18.97 -0.40 18.47
CA GLN A 37 -20.00 -0.75 19.48
C GLN A 37 -21.34 -0.05 19.24
N SER A 38 -21.32 1.19 18.76
CA SER A 38 -22.53 1.98 18.46
C SER A 38 -23.09 1.71 17.06
N GLY A 39 -22.26 1.25 16.15
CA GLY A 39 -22.58 0.94 14.78
C GLY A 39 -22.63 -0.57 14.50
N SER A 40 -21.86 -1.01 13.51
CA SER A 40 -21.68 -2.42 13.17
C SER A 40 -20.22 -2.69 12.75
N ARG A 41 -19.79 -3.95 12.81
CA ARG A 41 -18.46 -4.38 12.37
C ARG A 41 -18.52 -5.75 11.70
N ALA A 42 -17.60 -6.00 10.79
CA ALA A 42 -17.43 -7.28 10.11
C ALA A 42 -15.95 -7.67 10.05
N ALA A 43 -15.64 -8.96 10.15
CA ALA A 43 -14.37 -9.45 9.66
C ALA A 43 -14.36 -9.22 8.14
N LEU A 44 -13.38 -8.46 7.64
CA LEU A 44 -13.28 -8.15 6.23
C LEU A 44 -12.40 -9.20 5.54
N GLY A 45 -12.91 -9.82 4.49
CA GLY A 45 -12.09 -10.65 3.62
C GLY A 45 -11.08 -9.81 2.86
N THR A 46 -9.94 -10.39 2.52
CA THR A 46 -8.96 -9.75 1.65
C THR A 46 -8.69 -10.60 0.42
N VAL A 47 -7.89 -10.09 -0.51
CA VAL A 47 -7.50 -10.79 -1.74
C VAL A 47 -6.04 -11.26 -1.65
N LEU A 48 -5.66 -12.17 -2.51
CA LEU A 48 -4.26 -12.50 -2.71
C LEU A 48 -3.76 -11.73 -3.94
N PRO A 49 -2.68 -10.94 -3.82
CA PRO A 49 -1.93 -10.63 -2.61
C PRO A 49 -2.66 -9.65 -1.68
N ALA A 50 -2.52 -9.86 -0.37
CA ALA A 50 -3.03 -8.95 0.65
C ALA A 50 -2.07 -7.75 0.82
N VAL A 51 -2.07 -6.88 -0.19
CA VAL A 51 -1.24 -5.67 -0.27
C VAL A 51 -2.08 -4.48 -0.72
N THR A 52 -1.63 -3.28 -0.38
CA THR A 52 -2.36 -2.01 -0.53
C THR A 52 -3.02 -1.84 -1.89
N CYS A 53 -2.24 -1.88 -2.96
CA CYS A 53 -2.77 -1.59 -4.29
C CYS A 53 -3.83 -2.59 -4.76
N ALA A 54 -3.64 -3.89 -4.47
CA ALA A 54 -4.59 -4.94 -4.83
C ALA A 54 -5.89 -4.83 -4.00
N ALA A 55 -5.78 -4.65 -2.68
CA ALA A 55 -6.94 -4.56 -1.80
C ALA A 55 -7.77 -3.30 -2.09
N GLN A 56 -7.15 -2.12 -2.17
CA GLN A 56 -7.86 -0.87 -2.49
C GLN A 56 -8.55 -0.92 -3.86
N SER A 57 -7.89 -1.51 -4.87
CA SER A 57 -8.50 -1.68 -6.19
C SER A 57 -9.71 -2.61 -6.12
N THR A 58 -9.64 -3.68 -5.33
CA THR A 58 -10.78 -4.58 -5.09
C THR A 58 -11.94 -3.85 -4.40
N PHE A 59 -11.65 -3.05 -3.37
CA PHE A 59 -12.69 -2.27 -2.66
C PHE A 59 -13.40 -1.29 -3.60
N LEU A 60 -12.66 -0.64 -4.49
CA LEU A 60 -13.22 0.38 -5.39
C LEU A 60 -13.89 -0.20 -6.64
N THR A 61 -13.46 -1.36 -7.13
CA THR A 61 -14.05 -1.99 -8.33
C THR A 61 -15.11 -3.01 -8.00
N GLY A 62 -15.06 -3.65 -6.82
CA GLY A 62 -15.88 -4.80 -6.46
C GLY A 62 -15.49 -6.07 -7.23
N THR A 63 -14.26 -6.14 -7.76
CA THR A 63 -13.75 -7.27 -8.55
C THR A 63 -12.42 -7.77 -8.02
N HIS A 64 -11.98 -8.94 -8.48
CA HIS A 64 -10.73 -9.56 -8.07
C HIS A 64 -9.51 -9.05 -8.89
N PRO A 65 -8.26 -9.30 -8.44
CA PRO A 65 -7.04 -8.99 -9.18
C PRO A 65 -7.00 -9.54 -10.60
N SER A 66 -7.58 -10.71 -10.86
CA SER A 66 -7.74 -11.28 -12.22
C SER A 66 -8.56 -10.40 -13.17
N GLU A 67 -9.43 -9.53 -12.64
CA GLU A 67 -10.31 -8.67 -13.43
C GLU A 67 -9.80 -7.23 -13.48
N HIS A 68 -9.49 -6.61 -12.31
CA HIS A 68 -9.02 -5.23 -12.29
C HIS A 68 -7.52 -5.09 -12.63
N GLY A 69 -6.77 -6.19 -12.69
CA GLY A 69 -5.39 -6.25 -13.17
C GLY A 69 -4.33 -5.72 -12.21
N ILE A 70 -4.66 -5.45 -10.96
CA ILE A 70 -3.70 -5.02 -9.95
C ILE A 70 -3.28 -6.24 -9.15
N VAL A 71 -2.16 -6.82 -9.53
CA VAL A 71 -1.66 -8.08 -9.00
C VAL A 71 -0.67 -7.91 -7.84
N GLY A 72 -0.37 -6.68 -7.42
CA GLY A 72 0.57 -6.33 -6.35
C GLY A 72 0.74 -4.82 -6.25
N ASN A 73 1.65 -4.34 -5.39
CA ASN A 73 2.06 -2.93 -5.34
C ASN A 73 2.92 -2.54 -6.55
N GLY A 74 3.35 -3.53 -7.32
CA GLY A 74 4.05 -3.42 -8.58
C GLY A 74 4.22 -4.79 -9.24
N TRP A 75 4.66 -4.78 -10.47
CA TRP A 75 4.88 -5.98 -11.27
C TRP A 75 5.88 -5.72 -12.39
N TYR A 76 6.26 -6.76 -13.12
CA TYR A 76 7.04 -6.63 -14.35
C TYR A 76 6.13 -6.19 -15.49
N PHE A 77 6.34 -4.98 -15.98
CA PHE A 77 5.68 -4.44 -17.17
C PHE A 77 6.32 -5.04 -18.41
N ARG A 78 5.74 -6.11 -18.92
CA ARG A 78 6.32 -6.90 -20.04
C ARG A 78 6.53 -6.04 -21.27
N GLU A 79 5.65 -5.07 -21.52
CA GLU A 79 5.70 -4.16 -22.67
C GLU A 79 6.85 -3.16 -22.56
N LEU A 80 7.29 -2.86 -21.34
CA LEU A 80 8.39 -1.93 -21.07
C LEU A 80 9.71 -2.65 -20.79
N GLY A 81 9.65 -3.94 -20.45
CA GLY A 81 10.82 -4.72 -20.04
C GLY A 81 11.36 -4.29 -18.66
N ASP A 82 10.53 -3.71 -17.79
CA ASP A 82 10.95 -3.11 -16.52
C ASP A 82 10.03 -3.48 -15.37
N VAL A 83 10.59 -3.54 -14.16
CA VAL A 83 9.83 -3.74 -12.92
C VAL A 83 9.49 -2.39 -12.33
N LEU A 84 8.20 -2.10 -12.21
CA LEU A 84 7.73 -0.81 -11.73
C LEU A 84 6.76 -0.99 -10.55
N LEU A 85 7.11 -0.41 -9.40
CA LEU A 85 6.25 -0.37 -8.20
C LEU A 85 5.65 1.02 -8.00
N TRP A 86 4.53 1.07 -7.29
CA TRP A 86 3.92 2.29 -6.75
C TRP A 86 3.51 3.30 -7.84
N ARG A 87 3.05 2.81 -9.01
CA ARG A 87 2.52 3.66 -10.07
C ARG A 87 1.14 4.18 -9.70
N GLN A 88 0.90 5.48 -9.97
CA GLN A 88 -0.27 6.20 -9.48
C GLN A 88 -1.41 6.36 -10.50
N HIS A 89 -1.18 5.98 -11.76
CA HIS A 89 -2.14 6.28 -12.82
C HIS A 89 -3.36 5.35 -12.77
N ASN A 90 -4.56 5.91 -12.62
CA ASN A 90 -5.82 5.16 -12.51
C ASN A 90 -6.13 4.24 -13.70
N GLY A 91 -5.66 4.59 -14.89
CA GLY A 91 -5.79 3.75 -16.09
C GLY A 91 -5.13 2.37 -15.99
N LEU A 92 -4.32 2.10 -14.95
CA LEU A 92 -3.81 0.76 -14.67
C LEU A 92 -4.86 -0.16 -14.06
N VAL A 93 -5.88 0.40 -13.42
CA VAL A 93 -6.99 -0.35 -12.79
C VAL A 93 -8.10 -0.52 -13.79
N ALA A 94 -8.35 -1.75 -14.23
CA ALA A 94 -9.46 -2.04 -15.13
C ALA A 94 -10.81 -2.04 -14.39
N GLY A 95 -11.89 -1.96 -15.16
CA GLY A 95 -13.25 -2.02 -14.66
C GLY A 95 -13.78 -0.72 -14.07
N ASP A 96 -15.04 -0.76 -13.72
CA ASP A 96 -15.86 0.30 -13.17
C ASP A 96 -15.50 0.56 -11.69
N LYS A 97 -15.21 1.79 -11.33
CA LYS A 97 -14.94 2.18 -9.94
C LYS A 97 -16.24 2.59 -9.23
N LEU A 98 -16.17 2.68 -7.93
CA LEU A 98 -17.26 3.12 -7.06
C LEU A 98 -17.92 4.42 -7.57
N TRP A 99 -17.13 5.42 -7.93
CA TRP A 99 -17.63 6.71 -8.43
C TRP A 99 -18.31 6.62 -9.79
N ASP A 100 -17.88 5.71 -10.66
CA ASP A 100 -18.55 5.50 -11.95
C ASP A 100 -19.98 4.96 -11.75
N ALA A 101 -20.14 4.00 -10.85
CA ALA A 101 -21.44 3.45 -10.48
C ALA A 101 -22.30 4.49 -9.75
N ALA A 102 -21.72 5.23 -8.81
CA ALA A 102 -22.41 6.28 -8.06
C ALA A 102 -22.97 7.37 -8.99
N ARG A 103 -22.16 7.85 -9.95
CA ARG A 103 -22.60 8.87 -10.91
C ARG A 103 -23.61 8.39 -11.93
N ARG A 104 -23.65 7.08 -12.24
CA ARG A 104 -24.77 6.54 -13.04
C ARG A 104 -26.08 6.59 -12.29
N ALA A 105 -26.04 6.36 -10.96
CA ALA A 105 -27.24 6.44 -10.12
C ALA A 105 -27.60 7.89 -9.78
N HIS A 106 -26.62 8.76 -9.54
CA HIS A 106 -26.78 10.17 -9.21
C HIS A 106 -25.71 11.02 -9.96
N PRO A 107 -26.06 11.64 -11.12
CA PRO A 107 -25.07 12.32 -11.99
C PRO A 107 -24.27 13.44 -11.34
N GLY A 108 -24.77 14.05 -10.25
CA GLY A 108 -24.08 15.10 -9.49
C GLY A 108 -23.18 14.58 -8.36
N TYR A 109 -23.01 13.27 -8.20
CA TYR A 109 -22.25 12.68 -7.10
C TYR A 109 -20.77 13.10 -7.12
N THR A 110 -20.33 13.70 -6.02
CA THR A 110 -18.99 14.29 -5.88
C THR A 110 -18.08 13.41 -5.02
N VAL A 111 -16.81 13.29 -5.43
CA VAL A 111 -15.85 12.38 -4.81
C VAL A 111 -14.53 13.08 -4.49
N ALA A 112 -14.08 12.95 -3.26
CA ALA A 112 -12.75 13.33 -2.82
C ALA A 112 -11.90 12.09 -2.52
N ASN A 113 -10.74 11.97 -3.17
CA ASN A 113 -9.73 10.95 -2.92
C ASN A 113 -8.51 11.58 -2.24
N ILE A 114 -8.30 11.26 -0.97
CA ILE A 114 -7.17 11.72 -0.20
C ILE A 114 -6.24 10.54 0.10
N CYS A 115 -5.21 10.43 -0.71
CA CYS A 115 -4.10 9.47 -0.63
C CYS A 115 -4.43 8.00 -0.91
N TRP A 116 -5.65 7.62 -1.34
CA TRP A 116 -5.85 6.28 -1.88
C TRP A 116 -5.07 6.10 -3.18
N TRP A 117 -4.56 4.90 -3.40
CA TRP A 117 -3.70 4.61 -4.56
C TRP A 117 -4.45 4.71 -5.89
N TYR A 118 -3.70 4.83 -6.97
CA TYR A 118 -4.22 5.10 -8.32
C TYR A 118 -5.10 6.35 -8.41
N ALA A 119 -4.73 7.38 -7.63
CA ALA A 119 -5.44 8.65 -7.58
C ALA A 119 -5.24 9.51 -8.85
N MET A 120 -4.08 9.41 -9.50
CA MET A 120 -3.77 10.26 -10.65
C MET A 120 -4.55 9.84 -11.89
N GLY A 121 -5.24 10.80 -12.51
CA GLY A 121 -6.11 10.52 -13.66
C GLY A 121 -7.40 9.79 -13.31
N ALA A 122 -7.70 9.59 -12.01
CA ALA A 122 -9.01 9.11 -11.57
C ALA A 122 -10.09 10.16 -11.87
N ASP A 123 -11.30 9.70 -12.18
CA ASP A 123 -12.45 10.57 -12.38
C ASP A 123 -13.09 10.95 -11.04
N THR A 124 -12.31 11.63 -10.19
CA THR A 124 -12.73 12.21 -8.91
C THR A 124 -12.71 13.72 -8.99
N ASP A 125 -13.58 14.41 -8.24
CA ASP A 125 -13.66 15.88 -8.25
C ASP A 125 -12.48 16.50 -7.53
N ILE A 126 -12.05 15.83 -6.43
CA ILE A 126 -10.94 16.24 -5.60
C ILE A 126 -9.97 15.10 -5.47
N THR A 127 -8.69 15.38 -5.68
CA THR A 127 -7.60 14.43 -5.49
C THR A 127 -6.47 15.09 -4.71
N VAL A 128 -5.96 14.39 -3.70
CA VAL A 128 -4.71 14.71 -3.00
C VAL A 128 -3.89 13.43 -2.93
N THR A 129 -2.65 13.44 -3.44
CA THR A 129 -1.78 12.26 -3.37
C THR A 129 -0.32 12.67 -3.25
N PRO A 130 0.51 11.92 -2.48
CA PRO A 130 1.94 12.19 -2.40
C PRO A 130 2.59 12.19 -3.78
N ARG A 131 3.30 13.24 -4.12
CA ARG A 131 4.05 13.34 -5.37
C ARG A 131 5.24 14.26 -5.22
N PRO A 132 6.43 13.72 -4.92
CA PRO A 132 7.63 14.54 -4.80
C PRO A 132 8.02 15.15 -6.14
N VAL A 133 8.69 16.29 -6.08
CA VAL A 133 9.32 16.93 -7.22
C VAL A 133 10.72 16.38 -7.38
N TYR A 134 11.01 15.81 -8.56
CA TYR A 134 12.35 15.32 -8.93
C TYR A 134 13.03 16.37 -9.82
N TYR A 135 14.13 16.92 -9.34
CA TYR A 135 14.91 17.93 -10.08
C TYR A 135 15.95 17.26 -10.97
N ALA A 136 16.37 17.94 -12.01
CA ALA A 136 17.39 17.47 -12.96
C ALA A 136 18.76 17.21 -12.31
N ASP A 137 19.06 17.86 -11.18
CA ASP A 137 20.27 17.65 -10.39
C ASP A 137 20.21 16.42 -9.45
N GLY A 138 19.07 15.71 -9.44
CA GLY A 138 18.83 14.52 -8.61
C GLY A 138 18.23 14.80 -7.23
N ARG A 139 17.96 16.06 -6.89
CA ARG A 139 17.25 16.38 -5.64
C ARG A 139 15.81 15.88 -5.71
N LYS A 140 15.31 15.38 -4.59
CA LYS A 140 13.91 15.05 -4.37
C LYS A 140 13.36 15.97 -3.27
N GLU A 141 12.37 16.80 -3.62
CA GLU A 141 11.69 17.66 -2.67
C GLU A 141 10.29 17.11 -2.35
N PRO A 142 9.90 17.14 -1.06
CA PRO A 142 8.58 16.69 -0.66
C PRO A 142 7.49 17.56 -1.27
N ASP A 143 6.43 16.93 -1.77
CA ASP A 143 5.26 17.62 -2.29
C ASP A 143 4.08 16.65 -2.45
N CYS A 144 2.91 17.18 -2.81
CA CYS A 144 1.73 16.44 -3.19
C CYS A 144 1.13 16.96 -4.52
N TYR A 145 0.48 16.07 -5.24
CA TYR A 145 -0.37 16.43 -6.38
C TYR A 145 -1.78 16.69 -5.89
N THR A 146 -2.44 17.71 -6.44
CA THR A 146 -3.84 18.00 -6.18
C THR A 146 -4.65 18.20 -7.45
N ARG A 147 -5.92 17.88 -7.38
CA ARG A 147 -6.98 18.28 -8.29
C ARG A 147 -8.15 18.82 -7.46
N PRO A 148 -8.64 20.05 -7.69
CA PRO A 148 -8.10 21.04 -8.64
C PRO A 148 -6.71 21.57 -8.22
N PRO A 149 -5.89 22.12 -9.14
CA PRO A 149 -4.53 22.57 -8.82
C PRO A 149 -4.46 23.64 -7.72
N ALA A 150 -5.44 24.54 -7.64
CA ALA A 150 -5.48 25.58 -6.61
C ALA A 150 -5.57 25.03 -5.17
N LEU A 151 -6.02 23.79 -5.01
CA LEU A 151 -6.08 23.14 -3.70
C LEU A 151 -4.67 22.90 -3.11
N HIS A 152 -3.63 22.77 -3.96
CA HIS A 152 -2.24 22.62 -3.53
C HIS A 152 -1.79 23.82 -2.67
N ASP A 153 -1.98 25.02 -3.18
CA ASP A 153 -1.55 26.24 -2.47
C ASP A 153 -2.40 26.47 -1.21
N GLU A 154 -3.68 26.13 -1.26
CA GLU A 154 -4.60 26.21 -0.12
C GLU A 154 -4.16 25.27 1.03
N LEU A 155 -3.88 23.99 0.72
CA LEU A 155 -3.39 23.03 1.71
C LEU A 155 -2.01 23.39 2.22
N THR A 156 -1.10 23.80 1.33
CA THR A 156 0.26 24.19 1.71
C THR A 156 0.26 25.41 2.63
N ALA A 157 -0.58 26.41 2.35
CA ALA A 157 -0.71 27.59 3.21
C ALA A 157 -1.27 27.25 4.59
N LYS A 158 -2.16 26.26 4.68
CA LYS A 158 -2.84 25.88 5.92
C LYS A 158 -2.06 24.86 6.76
N LEU A 159 -1.49 23.85 6.11
CA LEU A 159 -0.92 22.64 6.75
C LEU A 159 0.60 22.53 6.56
N GLY A 160 1.19 23.37 5.72
CA GLY A 160 2.57 23.21 5.24
C GLY A 160 2.65 22.16 4.12
N THR A 161 3.84 22.06 3.55
CA THR A 161 4.15 21.06 2.52
C THR A 161 3.90 19.64 3.02
N PHE A 162 3.40 18.76 2.14
CA PHE A 162 3.19 17.35 2.49
C PHE A 162 4.47 16.71 3.06
N PRO A 163 4.43 16.10 4.26
CA PRO A 163 5.61 15.62 4.97
C PRO A 163 6.07 14.26 4.44
N LEU A 164 6.53 14.20 3.20
CA LEU A 164 6.89 12.96 2.48
C LEU A 164 7.89 12.07 3.25
N PHE A 165 8.86 12.67 3.94
CA PHE A 165 9.87 11.89 4.68
C PHE A 165 9.35 11.30 6.00
N HIS A 166 8.12 11.70 6.41
CA HIS A 166 7.33 11.08 7.46
C HIS A 166 6.27 10.12 6.90
N PHE A 167 6.11 10.07 5.56
CA PHE A 167 5.19 9.14 4.91
C PHE A 167 5.86 7.81 4.57
N TRP A 168 7.15 7.82 4.19
CA TRP A 168 7.93 6.61 3.96
C TRP A 168 9.42 6.86 4.20
N GLY A 169 10.10 5.88 4.81
CA GLY A 169 11.52 5.86 5.10
C GLY A 169 11.81 5.80 6.60
N PRO A 170 13.08 6.00 7.02
CA PRO A 170 13.46 5.89 8.44
C PRO A 170 12.78 6.90 9.36
N GLY A 171 12.27 7.99 8.81
CA GLY A 171 11.52 9.03 9.54
C GLY A 171 9.99 8.84 9.49
N ALA A 172 9.49 7.73 8.93
CA ALA A 172 8.07 7.49 8.83
C ALA A 172 7.42 7.37 10.23
N ASP A 173 6.40 8.19 10.47
CA ASP A 173 5.71 8.32 11.75
C ASP A 173 4.28 8.88 11.56
N LEU A 174 3.64 9.29 12.67
CA LEU A 174 2.27 9.81 12.70
C LEU A 174 2.11 11.18 12.00
N VAL A 175 3.17 11.93 11.76
CA VAL A 175 3.12 13.29 11.20
C VAL A 175 2.44 13.30 9.83
N SER A 176 2.75 12.34 8.98
CA SER A 176 2.12 12.23 7.66
C SER A 176 0.63 11.93 7.73
N SER A 177 0.23 10.99 8.62
CA SER A 177 -1.19 10.66 8.82
C SER A 177 -1.97 11.83 9.43
N ARG A 178 -1.37 12.62 10.32
CA ARG A 178 -2.00 13.85 10.85
C ARG A 178 -2.24 14.86 9.73
N TRP A 179 -1.26 15.07 8.85
CA TRP A 179 -1.42 15.95 7.71
C TRP A 179 -2.58 15.47 6.79
N ILE A 180 -2.68 14.16 6.53
CA ILE A 180 -3.76 13.58 5.73
C ILE A 180 -5.12 13.75 6.42
N ILE A 181 -5.21 13.54 7.73
CA ILE A 181 -6.41 13.78 8.52
C ILE A 181 -6.86 15.24 8.42
N ASP A 182 -5.94 16.19 8.63
CA ASP A 182 -6.26 17.61 8.61
C ASP A 182 -6.64 18.10 7.20
N ALA A 183 -5.99 17.57 6.14
CA ALA A 183 -6.39 17.82 4.76
C ALA A 183 -7.81 17.28 4.47
N THR A 184 -8.13 16.08 4.96
CA THR A 184 -9.45 15.46 4.82
C THR A 184 -10.52 16.31 5.51
N ARG A 185 -10.30 16.71 6.75
CA ARG A 185 -11.18 17.59 7.52
C ARG A 185 -11.43 18.91 6.82
N HIS A 186 -10.34 19.53 6.30
CA HIS A 186 -10.45 20.79 5.56
C HIS A 186 -11.28 20.65 4.28
N ILE A 187 -11.06 19.58 3.50
CA ILE A 187 -11.80 19.30 2.27
C ILE A 187 -13.28 19.03 2.58
N MET A 188 -13.58 18.22 3.59
CA MET A 188 -14.96 17.97 4.03
C MET A 188 -15.67 19.28 4.38
N ALA A 189 -15.06 20.13 5.20
CA ALA A 189 -15.65 21.39 5.67
C ALA A 189 -15.80 22.47 4.58
N THR A 190 -15.00 22.43 3.50
CA THR A 190 -14.98 23.49 2.49
C THR A 190 -15.56 23.11 1.14
N ARG A 191 -15.66 21.83 0.85
CA ARG A 191 -16.08 21.28 -0.45
C ARG A 191 -17.27 20.35 -0.36
N HIS A 192 -17.58 19.82 0.83
CA HIS A 192 -18.72 18.94 1.14
C HIS A 192 -18.91 17.81 0.12
N PRO A 193 -17.88 16.99 -0.21
CA PRO A 193 -18.05 15.90 -1.17
C PRO A 193 -19.00 14.83 -0.62
N ASP A 194 -19.75 14.17 -1.51
CA ASP A 194 -20.65 13.07 -1.15
C ASP A 194 -19.87 11.84 -0.67
N LEU A 195 -18.72 11.55 -1.29
CA LEU A 195 -17.80 10.51 -0.86
C LEU A 195 -16.43 11.10 -0.56
N THR A 196 -15.91 10.81 0.62
CA THR A 196 -14.55 11.14 1.00
C THR A 196 -13.78 9.85 1.30
N LEU A 197 -12.73 9.58 0.54
CA LEU A 197 -11.78 8.48 0.78
C LEU A 197 -10.55 9.04 1.48
N CYS A 198 -10.15 8.49 2.62
CA CYS A 198 -9.00 8.89 3.42
C CYS A 198 -8.11 7.68 3.71
N TYR A 199 -6.81 7.75 3.39
CA TYR A 199 -5.84 6.68 3.58
C TYR A 199 -4.85 7.03 4.69
N LEU A 200 -4.73 6.17 5.69
CA LEU A 200 -3.90 6.37 6.89
C LEU A 200 -2.90 5.22 7.08
N PRO A 201 -1.66 5.35 6.58
CA PRO A 201 -0.68 4.26 6.57
C PRO A 201 0.09 4.10 7.89
N HIS A 202 -0.15 4.89 8.92
CA HIS A 202 0.72 5.00 10.11
C HIS A 202 1.05 3.66 10.78
N LEU A 203 0.08 2.76 10.92
CA LEU A 203 0.28 1.48 11.60
C LEU A 203 1.21 0.54 10.83
N ASP A 204 1.24 0.66 9.50
CA ASP A 204 2.11 -0.14 8.64
C ASP A 204 3.57 -0.05 9.07
N TYR A 205 4.02 1.13 9.51
CA TYR A 205 5.42 1.39 9.83
C TYR A 205 5.89 0.62 11.08
N ASP A 206 5.21 0.81 12.20
CA ASP A 206 5.65 0.23 13.47
C ASP A 206 5.27 -1.25 13.60
N LEU A 207 4.19 -1.68 12.95
CA LEU A 207 3.87 -3.11 12.84
C LEU A 207 4.94 -3.88 12.05
N GLN A 208 5.51 -3.29 10.99
CA GLN A 208 6.63 -3.90 10.27
C GLN A 208 7.95 -3.80 11.05
N ARG A 209 8.23 -2.65 11.70
CA ARG A 209 9.45 -2.44 12.46
C ARG A 209 9.57 -3.34 13.68
N PHE A 210 8.49 -3.50 14.43
CA PHE A 210 8.52 -4.06 15.77
C PHE A 210 7.66 -5.32 15.92
N GLY A 211 6.78 -5.57 14.96
CA GLY A 211 5.78 -6.64 15.03
C GLY A 211 4.50 -6.23 15.75
N PRO A 212 3.41 -7.01 15.59
CA PRO A 212 2.08 -6.61 16.04
C PRO A 212 1.90 -6.57 17.57
N ASP A 213 2.69 -7.34 18.31
CA ASP A 213 2.54 -7.48 19.77
C ASP A 213 3.48 -6.55 20.57
N ASP A 214 4.35 -5.79 19.89
CA ASP A 214 5.28 -4.88 20.57
C ASP A 214 4.54 -3.68 21.16
N PRO A 215 4.85 -3.25 22.40
CA PRO A 215 4.23 -2.09 23.02
C PRO A 215 4.33 -0.79 22.22
N ARG A 216 5.34 -0.65 21.33
CA ARG A 216 5.45 0.50 20.42
C ARG A 216 4.39 0.47 19.34
N SER A 217 4.12 -0.70 18.77
CA SER A 217 3.05 -0.90 17.78
C SER A 217 1.67 -0.65 18.39
N LEU A 218 1.43 -1.13 19.61
CA LEU A 218 0.18 -0.89 20.33
C LEU A 218 0.00 0.60 20.68
N ARG A 219 1.10 1.30 21.00
CA ARG A 219 1.07 2.75 21.19
C ARG A 219 0.79 3.49 19.88
N ALA A 220 1.39 3.07 18.76
CA ALA A 220 1.10 3.65 17.45
C ALA A 220 -0.39 3.55 17.10
N ALA A 221 -1.06 2.44 17.48
CA ALA A 221 -2.52 2.30 17.31
C ALA A 221 -3.28 3.32 18.14
N ALA A 222 -2.94 3.48 19.43
CA ALA A 222 -3.56 4.46 20.31
C ALA A 222 -3.33 5.91 19.83
N ASP A 223 -2.12 6.22 19.36
CA ASP A 223 -1.76 7.56 18.87
C ASP A 223 -2.50 7.90 17.56
N LEU A 224 -2.68 6.93 16.66
CA LEU A 224 -3.47 7.12 15.45
C LEU A 224 -4.95 7.29 15.77
N ASP A 225 -5.51 6.47 16.66
CA ASP A 225 -6.91 6.57 17.08
C ASP A 225 -7.22 7.95 17.66
N ALA A 226 -6.35 8.44 18.56
CA ALA A 226 -6.47 9.79 19.12
C ALA A 226 -6.35 10.89 18.04
N ALA A 227 -5.49 10.70 17.04
CA ALA A 227 -5.36 11.66 15.93
C ALA A 227 -6.60 11.67 15.02
N MET A 228 -7.28 10.54 14.85
CA MET A 228 -8.50 10.43 14.05
C MET A 228 -9.75 11.00 14.76
N ALA A 229 -9.75 11.11 16.07
CA ALA A 229 -10.93 11.52 16.82
C ALA A 229 -11.60 12.80 16.29
N PRO A 230 -10.88 13.91 16.00
CA PRO A 230 -11.49 15.09 15.42
C PRO A 230 -12.14 14.88 14.04
N LEU A 231 -11.57 13.99 13.20
CA LEU A 231 -12.14 13.65 11.90
C LEU A 231 -13.47 12.88 12.06
N LEU A 232 -13.52 11.94 12.98
CA LEU A 232 -14.73 11.17 13.29
C LEU A 232 -15.83 12.07 13.89
N ASP A 233 -15.47 13.04 14.73
CA ASP A 233 -16.40 14.00 15.30
C ASP A 233 -16.95 14.97 14.25
N ASP A 234 -16.10 15.49 13.35
CA ASP A 234 -16.52 16.33 12.23
C ASP A 234 -17.49 15.57 11.31
N ALA A 235 -17.16 14.32 10.97
CA ALA A 235 -18.03 13.48 10.13
C ALA A 235 -19.41 13.25 10.78
N ARG A 236 -19.44 13.00 12.09
CA ARG A 236 -20.69 12.84 12.85
C ARG A 236 -21.49 14.15 12.84
N ALA A 237 -20.84 15.29 13.06
CA ALA A 237 -21.50 16.60 13.08
C ALA A 237 -22.10 16.97 11.70
N GLU A 238 -21.46 16.53 10.61
CA GLU A 238 -21.96 16.70 9.24
C GLU A 238 -22.99 15.63 8.83
N GLY A 239 -23.35 14.70 9.69
CA GLY A 239 -24.30 13.63 9.39
C GLY A 239 -23.78 12.59 8.39
N ARG A 240 -22.46 12.46 8.25
CA ARG A 240 -21.83 11.47 7.36
C ARG A 240 -21.88 10.08 7.95
N THR A 241 -22.14 9.09 7.11
CA THR A 241 -21.86 7.70 7.47
C THR A 241 -20.34 7.45 7.40
N VAL A 242 -19.78 6.94 8.48
CA VAL A 242 -18.35 6.62 8.58
C VAL A 242 -18.16 5.13 8.38
N VAL A 243 -17.24 4.78 7.49
CA VAL A 243 -16.71 3.41 7.30
C VAL A 243 -15.21 3.46 7.55
N ALA A 244 -14.74 2.76 8.59
CA ALA A 244 -13.31 2.52 8.81
C ALA A 244 -13.01 1.07 8.41
N LEU A 245 -12.01 0.86 7.56
CA LEU A 245 -11.64 -0.47 7.09
C LEU A 245 -10.11 -0.59 7.01
N SER A 246 -9.62 -1.79 6.82
CA SER A 246 -8.21 -2.06 6.50
C SER A 246 -8.09 -3.03 5.34
N GLU A 247 -6.94 -3.04 4.72
CA GLU A 247 -6.62 -3.84 3.53
C GLU A 247 -6.19 -5.26 3.93
N TYR A 248 -5.47 -5.37 5.03
CA TYR A 248 -4.84 -6.56 5.58
C TYR A 248 -4.52 -6.36 7.07
N GLY A 249 -4.19 -7.44 7.75
CA GLY A 249 -3.46 -7.41 9.01
C GLY A 249 -1.97 -7.63 8.80
N ILE A 250 -1.15 -7.12 9.68
CA ILE A 250 0.29 -7.37 9.73
C ILE A 250 0.56 -8.37 10.84
N THR A 251 1.19 -9.49 10.48
CA THR A 251 1.54 -10.57 11.40
C THR A 251 3.05 -10.61 11.63
N ARG A 252 3.47 -11.33 12.67
CA ARG A 252 4.90 -11.51 12.92
C ARG A 252 5.54 -12.25 11.75
N ALA A 253 6.57 -11.63 11.14
CA ALA A 253 7.37 -12.20 10.07
C ALA A 253 8.78 -11.63 10.17
N ASP A 254 9.71 -12.40 10.69
CA ASP A 254 11.07 -11.98 10.97
C ASP A 254 12.13 -12.81 10.24
N ARG A 255 11.70 -13.69 9.30
CA ARG A 255 12.58 -14.54 8.49
C ARG A 255 12.59 -14.06 7.03
N PRO A 256 13.64 -13.32 6.61
CA PRO A 256 13.79 -12.92 5.21
C PRO A 256 14.14 -14.10 4.31
N VAL A 257 13.59 -14.13 3.11
CA VAL A 257 13.81 -15.14 2.08
C VAL A 257 14.35 -14.50 0.81
N ASP A 258 15.57 -14.86 0.44
CA ASP A 258 16.29 -14.30 -0.71
C ASP A 258 15.95 -15.06 -2.00
N ILE A 259 14.71 -14.93 -2.48
CA ILE A 259 14.21 -15.68 -3.64
C ILE A 259 15.04 -15.42 -4.92
N ASN A 260 15.42 -14.17 -5.17
CA ASN A 260 16.23 -13.81 -6.33
C ASN A 260 17.69 -14.30 -6.23
N ARG A 261 18.26 -14.33 -5.03
CA ARG A 261 19.57 -14.93 -4.81
C ARG A 261 19.56 -16.44 -5.08
N ALA A 262 18.45 -17.15 -4.77
CA ALA A 262 18.28 -18.56 -5.10
C ALA A 262 18.20 -18.77 -6.61
N LEU A 263 17.38 -17.99 -7.32
CA LEU A 263 17.30 -18.05 -8.78
C LEU A 263 18.65 -17.75 -9.46
N ARG A 264 19.40 -16.79 -8.92
CA ARG A 264 20.73 -16.43 -9.44
C ARG A 264 21.75 -17.57 -9.25
N ARG A 265 21.77 -18.22 -8.06
CA ARG A 265 22.65 -19.38 -7.81
C ARG A 265 22.31 -20.55 -8.72
N ALA A 266 21.06 -20.68 -9.13
CA ALA A 266 20.61 -21.68 -10.10
C ALA A 266 20.90 -21.31 -11.57
N GLY A 267 21.52 -20.15 -11.84
CA GLY A 267 21.82 -19.68 -13.20
C GLY A 267 20.58 -19.28 -14.00
N LEU A 268 19.52 -18.86 -13.32
CA LEU A 268 18.26 -18.43 -13.93
C LEU A 268 18.14 -16.91 -14.01
N LEU A 269 18.72 -16.18 -13.04
CA LEU A 269 18.70 -14.73 -12.97
C LEU A 269 20.04 -14.16 -13.44
N GLU A 270 19.98 -13.18 -14.33
CA GLU A 270 21.13 -12.46 -14.87
C GLU A 270 21.19 -11.02 -14.36
N VAL A 271 22.41 -10.49 -14.29
CA VAL A 271 22.69 -9.11 -13.94
C VAL A 271 23.69 -8.50 -14.91
N HIS A 272 23.59 -7.20 -15.11
CA HIS A 272 24.68 -6.44 -15.74
C HIS A 272 25.49 -5.71 -14.66
N THR A 273 26.78 -5.51 -14.93
CA THR A 273 27.69 -4.83 -14.00
C THR A 273 28.05 -3.45 -14.53
N GLN A 274 27.87 -2.41 -13.71
CA GLN A 274 28.29 -1.05 -13.99
C GLN A 274 29.02 -0.47 -12.78
N ASP A 275 30.22 0.02 -12.98
CA ASP A 275 31.07 0.59 -11.91
C ASP A 275 31.26 -0.34 -10.69
N GLY A 276 31.34 -1.65 -10.94
CA GLY A 276 31.46 -2.69 -9.91
C GLY A 276 30.16 -3.09 -9.24
N MET A 277 29.06 -2.37 -9.47
CA MET A 277 27.73 -2.66 -8.94
C MET A 277 26.93 -3.55 -9.89
N GLU A 278 26.04 -4.34 -9.32
CA GLU A 278 25.19 -5.27 -10.08
C GLU A 278 23.76 -4.75 -10.15
N TYR A 279 23.19 -4.82 -11.36
CA TYR A 279 21.81 -4.42 -11.64
C TYR A 279 21.08 -5.61 -12.29
N LEU A 280 19.85 -5.86 -11.85
CA LEU A 280 19.00 -6.90 -12.44
C LEU A 280 18.82 -6.63 -13.94
N ASP A 281 18.98 -7.68 -14.74
CA ASP A 281 18.61 -7.66 -16.15
C ASP A 281 17.40 -8.58 -16.39
N PRO A 282 16.17 -8.05 -16.36
CA PRO A 282 14.96 -8.85 -16.58
C PRO A 282 14.91 -9.49 -17.95
N MET A 283 15.48 -8.83 -18.98
CA MET A 283 15.43 -9.31 -20.35
C MET A 283 16.44 -10.42 -20.63
N ALA A 284 17.60 -10.42 -19.97
CA ALA A 284 18.58 -11.50 -20.08
C ALA A 284 18.24 -12.69 -19.16
N SER A 285 17.52 -12.45 -18.07
CA SER A 285 17.13 -13.48 -17.11
C SER A 285 16.20 -14.53 -17.74
N ARG A 286 16.44 -15.80 -17.41
CA ARG A 286 15.52 -16.90 -17.68
C ARG A 286 14.34 -16.90 -16.73
N ALA A 287 14.61 -16.56 -15.45
CA ALA A 287 13.60 -16.30 -14.43
C ALA A 287 14.11 -15.30 -13.39
N PHE A 288 13.20 -14.47 -12.87
CA PHE A 288 13.44 -13.56 -11.74
C PHE A 288 12.13 -13.34 -10.97
N ALA A 289 12.23 -12.87 -9.74
CA ALA A 289 11.08 -12.62 -8.88
C ALA A 289 10.92 -11.12 -8.60
N VAL A 290 9.68 -10.63 -8.61
CA VAL A 290 9.29 -9.33 -8.06
C VAL A 290 8.69 -9.59 -6.67
N ALA A 291 9.47 -9.32 -5.64
CA ALA A 291 9.09 -9.49 -4.24
C ALA A 291 8.18 -8.34 -3.78
N ASP A 292 7.13 -8.69 -3.07
CA ASP A 292 6.17 -7.75 -2.49
C ASP A 292 5.66 -8.31 -1.14
N HIS A 293 6.40 -8.04 -0.06
CA HIS A 293 6.11 -8.55 1.28
C HIS A 293 6.16 -10.09 1.38
N GLN A 294 5.05 -10.75 1.66
CA GLN A 294 4.94 -12.20 1.76
C GLN A 294 4.53 -12.88 0.44
N ILE A 295 4.54 -12.12 -0.65
CA ILE A 295 4.25 -12.60 -2.01
C ILE A 295 5.42 -12.25 -2.92
N ALA A 296 5.71 -13.14 -3.89
CA ALA A 296 6.62 -12.81 -4.98
C ALA A 296 6.10 -13.39 -6.30
N HIS A 297 5.92 -12.52 -7.29
CA HIS A 297 5.64 -12.94 -8.67
C HIS A 297 6.93 -13.39 -9.32
N VAL A 298 7.00 -14.65 -9.76
CA VAL A 298 8.16 -15.23 -10.44
C VAL A 298 7.88 -15.26 -11.94
N TYR A 299 8.59 -14.42 -12.67
CA TYR A 299 8.48 -14.29 -14.12
C TYR A 299 9.44 -15.25 -14.77
N VAL A 300 8.91 -16.13 -15.61
CA VAL A 300 9.69 -17.12 -16.36
C VAL A 300 9.61 -16.79 -17.85
N ARG A 301 10.76 -16.55 -18.45
CA ARG A 301 10.85 -16.00 -19.82
C ARG A 301 10.34 -16.99 -20.88
N ARG A 302 10.60 -18.29 -20.70
CA ARG A 302 10.25 -19.34 -21.66
C ARG A 302 9.64 -20.54 -20.94
N PRO A 303 8.65 -21.21 -21.53
CA PRO A 303 8.04 -22.39 -20.93
C PRO A 303 9.03 -23.48 -20.54
N GLU A 304 10.10 -23.68 -21.32
CA GLU A 304 11.14 -24.68 -21.03
C GLU A 304 11.96 -24.38 -19.75
N ASP A 305 11.93 -23.16 -19.23
CA ASP A 305 12.61 -22.75 -18.02
C ASP A 305 11.76 -22.96 -16.75
N LEU A 306 10.48 -23.32 -16.91
CA LEU A 306 9.53 -23.41 -15.79
C LEU A 306 9.92 -24.51 -14.80
N ASP A 307 10.28 -25.71 -15.28
CA ASP A 307 10.64 -26.83 -14.41
C ASP A 307 11.94 -26.55 -13.64
N ALA A 308 12.93 -25.93 -14.30
CA ALA A 308 14.18 -25.52 -13.65
C ALA A 308 13.91 -24.44 -12.58
N THR A 309 12.98 -23.51 -12.86
CA THR A 309 12.58 -22.49 -11.89
C THR A 309 11.85 -23.08 -10.70
N ARG A 310 10.93 -24.02 -10.92
CA ARG A 310 10.27 -24.77 -9.84
C ARG A 310 11.28 -25.51 -8.96
N ALA A 311 12.21 -26.24 -9.60
CA ALA A 311 13.25 -26.99 -8.89
C ALA A 311 14.15 -26.08 -8.03
N ALA A 312 14.49 -24.89 -8.53
CA ALA A 312 15.31 -23.92 -7.79
C ALA A 312 14.61 -23.34 -6.56
N LEU A 313 13.28 -23.34 -6.54
CA LEU A 313 12.47 -22.76 -5.47
C LEU A 313 11.79 -23.79 -4.56
N ALA A 314 11.67 -25.06 -4.99
CA ALA A 314 10.91 -26.10 -4.29
C ALA A 314 11.39 -26.34 -2.85
N ASP A 315 12.71 -26.31 -2.64
CA ASP A 315 13.34 -26.57 -1.35
C ASP A 315 13.84 -25.29 -0.67
N LEU A 316 13.46 -24.10 -1.18
CA LEU A 316 13.88 -22.86 -0.56
C LEU A 316 13.09 -22.63 0.74
N PRO A 317 13.74 -22.68 1.92
CA PRO A 317 13.04 -22.50 3.19
C PRO A 317 12.37 -21.13 3.27
N GLY A 318 11.10 -21.11 3.69
CA GLY A 318 10.31 -19.90 3.82
C GLY A 318 9.32 -19.71 2.68
N ILE A 319 9.33 -20.52 1.63
CA ILE A 319 8.24 -20.61 0.67
C ILE A 319 7.22 -21.63 1.20
N GLY A 320 6.02 -21.14 1.53
CA GLY A 320 4.92 -21.98 2.01
C GLY A 320 4.13 -22.61 0.85
N GLN A 321 3.98 -21.85 -0.26
CA GLN A 321 3.29 -22.32 -1.46
C GLN A 321 3.96 -21.73 -2.70
N LEU A 322 3.94 -22.49 -3.79
CA LEU A 322 4.35 -22.02 -5.11
C LEU A 322 3.19 -22.27 -6.07
N LEU A 323 2.40 -21.22 -6.31
CA LEU A 323 1.19 -21.27 -7.12
C LEU A 323 1.56 -21.29 -8.62
N ASP A 324 1.00 -22.24 -9.32
CA ASP A 324 0.98 -22.30 -10.78
C ASP A 324 -0.32 -21.71 -11.34
N ASP A 325 -0.66 -22.03 -12.58
CA ASP A 325 -1.86 -21.51 -13.23
C ASP A 325 -3.14 -21.92 -12.49
N GLU A 326 -3.23 -23.15 -11.98
CA GLU A 326 -4.39 -23.60 -11.22
C GLU A 326 -4.44 -22.93 -9.85
N GLY A 327 -3.29 -22.82 -9.18
CA GLY A 327 -3.19 -22.09 -7.91
C GLY A 327 -3.53 -20.61 -8.06
N LYS A 328 -3.07 -19.95 -9.13
CA LYS A 328 -3.44 -18.55 -9.42
C LYS A 328 -4.95 -18.40 -9.68
N LYS A 329 -5.56 -19.28 -10.45
CA LYS A 329 -7.01 -19.28 -10.70
C LYS A 329 -7.80 -19.46 -9.40
N ALA A 330 -7.39 -20.40 -8.54
CA ALA A 330 -8.05 -20.63 -7.26
C ALA A 330 -8.04 -19.40 -6.34
N HIS A 331 -7.08 -18.50 -6.53
CA HIS A 331 -6.95 -17.24 -5.78
C HIS A 331 -7.34 -16.00 -6.59
N HIS A 332 -7.95 -16.14 -7.78
CA HIS A 332 -8.31 -15.03 -8.67
C HIS A 332 -7.15 -14.08 -8.97
N LEU A 333 -5.96 -14.66 -9.22
CA LEU A 333 -4.73 -13.94 -9.52
C LEU A 333 -4.19 -14.27 -10.93
N ASP A 334 -4.98 -14.97 -11.74
CA ASP A 334 -4.67 -15.40 -13.10
C ASP A 334 -4.84 -14.27 -14.12
N HIS A 335 -4.00 -13.24 -13.99
CA HIS A 335 -3.97 -12.09 -14.88
C HIS A 335 -2.64 -12.06 -15.67
N PRO A 336 -2.58 -11.53 -16.93
CA PRO A 336 -1.35 -11.45 -17.73
C PRO A 336 -0.19 -10.69 -17.06
N ARG A 337 -0.46 -9.83 -16.08
CA ARG A 337 0.55 -9.12 -15.27
C ARG A 337 1.19 -10.01 -14.20
N SER A 338 0.55 -11.08 -13.81
CA SER A 338 1.11 -12.04 -12.84
C SER A 338 2.32 -12.76 -13.40
N GLY A 339 3.21 -13.19 -12.52
CA GLY A 339 4.28 -14.12 -12.88
C GLY A 339 3.74 -15.49 -13.30
N GLU A 340 4.53 -16.25 -14.02
CA GLU A 340 4.22 -17.65 -14.38
C GLU A 340 3.98 -18.49 -13.11
N LEU A 341 4.75 -18.19 -12.05
CA LEU A 341 4.53 -18.73 -10.71
C LEU A 341 4.34 -17.57 -9.72
N VAL A 342 3.65 -17.87 -8.61
CA VAL A 342 3.55 -16.93 -7.48
C VAL A 342 3.97 -17.67 -6.22
N ALA A 343 5.04 -17.19 -5.60
CA ALA A 343 5.49 -17.68 -4.32
C ALA A 343 4.73 -16.98 -3.19
N VAL A 344 4.17 -17.77 -2.26
CA VAL A 344 3.55 -17.30 -1.02
C VAL A 344 4.46 -17.73 0.12
N ALA A 345 4.86 -16.80 0.97
CA ALA A 345 5.75 -17.09 2.09
C ALA A 345 5.08 -17.93 3.18
N GLU A 346 5.88 -18.64 3.97
CA GLU A 346 5.43 -19.19 5.26
C GLU A 346 4.99 -18.05 6.20
N PRO A 347 4.19 -18.35 7.26
CA PRO A 347 3.63 -17.32 8.13
C PRO A 347 4.65 -16.35 8.73
N ASP A 348 5.83 -16.83 9.11
CA ASP A 348 6.92 -16.10 9.77
C ASP A 348 7.96 -15.56 8.79
N ALA A 349 7.75 -15.75 7.48
CA ALA A 349 8.71 -15.38 6.43
C ALA A 349 8.17 -14.25 5.53
N TRP A 350 9.11 -13.56 4.86
CA TRP A 350 8.83 -12.53 3.86
C TRP A 350 9.93 -12.50 2.81
N PHE A 351 9.68 -11.98 1.59
CA PHE A 351 10.61 -12.02 0.48
C PHE A 351 11.41 -10.73 0.35
N THR A 352 12.75 -10.86 0.28
CA THR A 352 13.62 -9.75 -0.14
C THR A 352 13.63 -9.63 -1.66
N TYR A 353 13.93 -8.41 -2.17
CA TYR A 353 14.19 -8.21 -3.60
C TYR A 353 15.66 -8.46 -3.99
N TYR A 354 16.53 -8.79 -3.03
CA TYR A 354 17.99 -8.86 -3.20
C TYR A 354 18.39 -9.94 -4.18
N TYR A 355 19.11 -9.53 -5.23
CA TYR A 355 19.59 -10.41 -6.30
C TYR A 355 21.13 -10.49 -6.37
N TRP A 356 21.86 -9.53 -5.78
CA TRP A 356 23.32 -9.57 -5.70
C TRP A 356 23.79 -10.61 -4.67
N LEU A 357 24.93 -11.27 -4.96
CA LEU A 357 25.48 -12.32 -4.08
C LEU A 357 26.55 -11.80 -3.11
N ASP A 358 27.08 -10.62 -3.37
CA ASP A 358 28.07 -9.91 -2.56
C ASP A 358 27.57 -8.48 -2.29
N ASP A 359 27.40 -8.12 -1.03
CA ASP A 359 26.89 -6.81 -0.63
C ASP A 359 27.80 -5.65 -1.06
N ALA A 360 29.10 -5.91 -1.29
CA ALA A 360 30.00 -4.93 -1.87
C ALA A 360 29.64 -4.56 -3.33
N ARG A 361 28.85 -5.40 -3.99
CA ARG A 361 28.36 -5.22 -5.36
C ARG A 361 26.89 -4.84 -5.43
N ALA A 362 26.26 -4.54 -4.30
CA ALA A 362 24.88 -4.08 -4.26
C ALA A 362 24.68 -2.84 -5.17
N PRO A 363 23.51 -2.70 -5.83
CA PRO A 363 23.24 -1.55 -6.68
C PRO A 363 23.24 -0.24 -5.87
N ASP A 364 23.48 0.86 -6.55
CA ASP A 364 23.63 2.17 -5.91
C ASP A 364 22.39 2.61 -5.13
N PHE A 365 21.22 2.15 -5.51
CA PHE A 365 19.96 2.47 -4.86
C PHE A 365 19.67 1.60 -3.62
N ALA A 366 20.39 0.50 -3.39
CA ALA A 366 20.04 -0.47 -2.34
C ALA A 366 20.00 0.16 -0.94
N GLN A 367 20.95 1.06 -0.65
CA GLN A 367 21.02 1.77 0.64
C GLN A 367 20.25 3.10 0.68
N LEU A 368 19.38 3.36 -0.31
CA LEU A 368 18.55 4.56 -0.39
C LEU A 368 17.10 4.26 -0.08
N VAL A 369 16.34 5.28 0.30
CA VAL A 369 14.88 5.27 0.25
C VAL A 369 14.47 5.58 -1.21
N GLU A 370 14.24 4.54 -2.00
CA GLU A 370 14.04 4.67 -3.45
C GLU A 370 13.06 3.62 -4.00
N ILE A 371 11.79 3.81 -3.69
CA ILE A 371 10.71 2.86 -4.00
C ILE A 371 10.43 2.65 -5.51
N HIS A 372 10.97 3.51 -6.39
CA HIS A 372 10.71 3.44 -7.84
C HIS A 372 11.85 2.79 -8.64
N ARG A 373 13.04 2.63 -8.04
CA ARG A 373 14.20 2.01 -8.69
C ARG A 373 14.44 0.57 -8.25
N LYS A 374 14.02 0.24 -7.03
CA LYS A 374 14.14 -1.12 -6.50
C LYS A 374 13.19 -2.04 -7.26
N PRO A 375 13.66 -3.18 -7.79
CA PRO A 375 12.82 -4.13 -8.52
C PRO A 375 12.04 -5.06 -7.57
N GLY A 376 11.52 -4.52 -6.50
CA GLY A 376 10.72 -5.17 -5.48
C GLY A 376 10.55 -4.28 -4.25
N TYR A 377 9.63 -4.64 -3.39
CA TYR A 377 9.37 -3.94 -2.14
C TYR A 377 10.53 -4.16 -1.14
N ASP A 378 10.89 -3.11 -0.42
CA ASP A 378 11.96 -3.15 0.56
C ASP A 378 11.54 -2.50 1.90
N PRO A 379 11.03 -3.28 2.86
CA PRO A 379 10.62 -2.75 4.16
C PRO A 379 11.79 -2.25 5.01
N VAL A 380 13.02 -2.64 4.66
CA VAL A 380 14.25 -2.21 5.35
C VAL A 380 14.49 -0.71 5.19
N GLU A 381 13.86 -0.07 4.19
CA GLU A 381 13.83 1.39 4.07
C GLU A 381 13.23 2.12 5.29
N LEU A 382 12.49 1.43 6.14
CA LEU A 382 11.99 1.97 7.42
C LEU A 382 13.09 2.19 8.48
N PHE A 383 14.32 1.75 8.22
CA PHE A 383 15.42 1.82 9.18
C PHE A 383 16.58 2.67 8.70
N MET A 384 17.26 3.32 9.64
CA MET A 384 18.65 3.68 9.49
C MET A 384 19.51 2.48 9.88
N ASP A 385 20.60 2.24 9.14
CA ASP A 385 21.48 1.10 9.39
C ASP A 385 21.98 1.07 10.84
N PRO A 386 21.50 0.10 11.66
CA PRO A 386 21.89 0.02 13.06
C PRO A 386 23.33 -0.45 13.26
N LEU A 387 23.94 -1.06 12.25
CA LEU A 387 25.30 -1.57 12.28
C LEU A 387 26.32 -0.52 11.84
N ASP A 388 25.88 0.57 11.20
CA ASP A 388 26.78 1.68 10.81
C ASP A 388 26.85 2.74 11.94
N PRO A 389 27.95 2.80 12.71
CA PRO A 389 28.10 3.79 13.78
C PRO A 389 28.13 5.24 13.28
N TYR A 390 28.37 5.44 11.98
CA TYR A 390 28.44 6.75 11.34
C TYR A 390 27.17 7.12 10.56
N VAL A 391 26.11 6.32 10.59
CA VAL A 391 24.89 6.54 9.79
C VAL A 391 24.29 7.94 10.03
N LYS A 392 24.26 8.42 11.26
CA LYS A 392 23.77 9.77 11.59
C LYS A 392 24.68 10.88 11.04
N VAL A 393 25.99 10.66 11.04
CA VAL A 393 26.96 11.60 10.46
C VAL A 393 26.83 11.63 8.93
N LYS A 394 26.65 10.46 8.30
CA LYS A 394 26.37 10.37 6.86
C LYS A 394 25.09 11.12 6.51
N ALA A 395 24.02 10.91 7.27
CA ALA A 395 22.75 11.62 7.09
C ALA A 395 22.91 13.15 7.24
N ALA A 396 23.58 13.61 8.30
CA ALA A 396 23.84 15.03 8.54
C ALA A 396 24.67 15.66 7.42
N THR A 397 25.71 14.96 6.94
CA THR A 397 26.56 15.40 5.84
C THR A 397 25.75 15.50 4.53
N ALA A 398 24.90 14.51 4.23
CA ALA A 398 24.04 14.54 3.07
C ALA A 398 23.06 15.71 3.11
N LEU A 399 22.45 16.01 4.27
CA LEU A 399 21.57 17.15 4.47
C LEU A 399 22.31 18.50 4.33
N ALA A 400 23.55 18.59 4.85
CA ALA A 400 24.37 19.79 4.68
C ALA A 400 24.70 20.04 3.20
N ARG A 401 25.09 19.00 2.46
CA ARG A 401 25.30 19.08 1.00
C ARG A 401 24.04 19.50 0.26
N LYS A 402 22.87 18.94 0.64
CA LYS A 402 21.58 19.34 0.09
C LYS A 402 21.34 20.84 0.27
N LYS A 403 21.53 21.37 1.49
CA LYS A 403 21.37 22.81 1.79
C LYS A 403 22.31 23.72 0.97
N LEU A 404 23.48 23.20 0.62
CA LEU A 404 24.47 23.91 -0.21
C LEU A 404 24.21 23.75 -1.72
N GLY A 405 23.12 23.11 -2.15
CA GLY A 405 22.82 22.83 -3.55
C GLY A 405 23.78 21.87 -4.22
N MET A 406 24.52 21.08 -3.45
CA MET A 406 25.47 20.08 -3.95
C MET A 406 24.75 18.75 -4.15
N ARG A 407 25.22 17.92 -5.09
CA ARG A 407 24.78 16.52 -5.20
C ARG A 407 25.02 15.79 -3.88
N TYR A 408 24.03 15.04 -3.43
CA TYR A 408 24.11 14.23 -2.22
C TYR A 408 23.50 12.84 -2.46
N ARG A 409 23.91 11.90 -1.62
CA ARG A 409 23.36 10.55 -1.57
C ARG A 409 23.04 10.24 -0.11
N MET A 410 21.77 9.90 0.18
CA MET A 410 21.31 9.58 1.53
C MET A 410 21.38 8.06 1.76
N ALA A 411 22.59 7.50 1.72
CA ALA A 411 22.83 6.07 1.91
C ALA A 411 22.79 5.74 3.41
N VAL A 412 21.60 5.49 3.92
CA VAL A 412 21.33 5.23 5.35
C VAL A 412 20.56 3.93 5.60
N VAL A 413 20.01 3.32 4.57
CA VAL A 413 19.23 2.06 4.65
C VAL A 413 20.21 0.89 4.77
N PRO A 414 20.00 -0.05 5.72
CA PRO A 414 20.84 -1.22 5.83
C PRO A 414 20.67 -2.18 4.64
N LEU A 415 21.67 -3.02 4.37
CA LEU A 415 21.57 -4.18 3.47
C LEU A 415 21.18 -5.45 4.24
N ASP A 416 21.23 -5.41 5.57
CA ASP A 416 20.76 -6.50 6.43
C ASP A 416 19.23 -6.44 6.60
N PRO A 417 18.48 -7.46 6.16
CA PRO A 417 17.03 -7.49 6.27
C PRO A 417 16.53 -7.92 7.66
N SER A 418 17.42 -8.30 8.56
CA SER A 418 17.09 -8.85 9.88
C SER A 418 16.33 -7.91 10.84
N PRO A 419 16.27 -6.56 10.68
CA PRO A 419 15.51 -5.70 11.56
C PRO A 419 13.98 -5.85 11.45
N ILE A 420 13.46 -6.37 10.34
CA ILE A 420 12.01 -6.54 10.12
C ILE A 420 11.41 -7.53 11.11
N ARG A 421 10.22 -7.21 11.65
CA ARG A 421 9.50 -8.02 12.64
C ARG A 421 8.07 -8.34 12.24
N GLY A 422 7.50 -7.66 11.26
CA GLY A 422 6.15 -7.89 10.77
C GLY A 422 6.06 -7.75 9.27
N SER A 423 5.12 -8.47 8.67
CA SER A 423 4.83 -8.39 7.23
C SER A 423 3.39 -8.80 6.95
N HIS A 424 3.00 -8.64 5.69
CA HIS A 424 1.69 -8.99 5.15
C HIS A 424 1.83 -9.49 3.70
N GLY A 425 0.74 -9.77 3.04
CA GLY A 425 0.74 -10.18 1.63
C GLY A 425 0.11 -11.55 1.40
N ARG A 426 0.27 -12.48 2.36
CA ARG A 426 -0.47 -13.75 2.38
C ARG A 426 -1.88 -13.56 2.95
N LEU A 427 -2.77 -14.50 2.70
CA LEU A 427 -4.09 -14.51 3.35
C LEU A 427 -3.92 -14.78 4.86
N PRO A 428 -4.71 -14.11 5.74
CA PRO A 428 -4.62 -14.29 7.19
C PRO A 428 -4.99 -15.72 7.59
N ALA A 429 -4.39 -16.23 8.64
CA ALA A 429 -4.68 -17.57 9.17
C ALA A 429 -5.97 -17.60 10.01
N SER A 430 -6.38 -16.45 10.55
CA SER A 430 -7.60 -16.28 11.35
C SER A 430 -8.20 -14.90 11.15
N GLU A 431 -9.48 -14.74 11.54
CA GLU A 431 -10.15 -13.42 11.49
C GLU A 431 -9.50 -12.39 12.41
N ASP A 432 -8.93 -12.81 13.53
CA ASP A 432 -8.24 -11.92 14.47
C ASP A 432 -6.94 -11.32 13.90
N GLU A 433 -6.36 -11.98 12.91
CA GLU A 433 -5.18 -11.53 12.17
C GLU A 433 -5.54 -10.83 10.86
N GLY A 434 -6.79 -10.92 10.45
CA GLY A 434 -7.31 -10.35 9.22
C GLY A 434 -7.72 -8.91 9.34
N PRO A 435 -8.05 -8.28 8.20
CA PRO A 435 -8.59 -6.93 8.18
C PRO A 435 -10.00 -6.85 8.76
N LEU A 436 -10.39 -5.64 9.14
CA LEU A 436 -11.64 -5.34 9.80
C LEU A 436 -12.37 -4.23 9.04
N LEU A 437 -13.70 -4.28 9.02
CA LEU A 437 -14.55 -3.17 8.61
C LEU A 437 -15.47 -2.76 9.76
N ILE A 438 -15.54 -1.46 10.03
CA ILE A 438 -16.42 -0.83 11.01
C ILE A 438 -17.29 0.18 10.27
N CYS A 439 -18.61 0.16 10.53
CA CYS A 439 -19.55 1.14 9.98
C CYS A 439 -20.30 1.84 11.11
N SER A 440 -20.46 3.17 11.03
CA SER A 440 -21.22 3.95 12.02
C SER A 440 -22.72 3.63 12.04
N THR A 441 -23.24 2.99 10.99
CA THR A 441 -24.63 2.61 10.88
C THR A 441 -24.86 1.25 11.57
N PRO A 442 -25.78 1.16 12.55
CA PRO A 442 -26.10 -0.10 13.20
C PRO A 442 -26.64 -1.13 12.22
N ARG A 443 -26.18 -2.37 12.32
CA ARG A 443 -26.62 -3.51 11.50
C ARG A 443 -26.41 -3.31 9.98
N ALA A 444 -25.53 -2.40 9.57
CA ALA A 444 -25.19 -2.20 8.16
C ALA A 444 -24.42 -3.38 7.58
N VAL A 445 -23.66 -4.09 8.38
CA VAL A 445 -22.91 -5.29 8.00
C VAL A 445 -23.20 -6.45 8.94
N GLY A 446 -23.06 -7.67 8.40
CA GLY A 446 -23.08 -8.91 9.20
C GLY A 446 -21.71 -9.19 9.86
N ASP A 447 -21.49 -10.44 10.27
CA ASP A 447 -20.24 -10.83 10.94
C ASP A 447 -19.04 -10.83 9.98
N ARG A 448 -19.27 -11.07 8.68
CA ARG A 448 -18.27 -11.16 7.62
C ARG A 448 -18.69 -10.39 6.37
N LEU A 449 -17.72 -9.81 5.69
CA LEU A 449 -17.90 -9.14 4.40
C LEU A 449 -16.72 -9.52 3.47
N ALA A 450 -16.99 -9.86 2.21
CA ALA A 450 -15.90 -10.06 1.24
C ALA A 450 -15.32 -8.72 0.78
N ALA A 451 -14.05 -8.69 0.40
CA ALA A 451 -13.42 -7.49 -0.14
C ALA A 451 -14.16 -6.94 -1.38
N THR A 452 -14.66 -7.83 -2.23
CA THR A 452 -15.44 -7.50 -3.44
C THR A 452 -16.81 -6.89 -3.14
N ASP A 453 -17.34 -7.07 -1.93
CA ASP A 453 -18.63 -6.52 -1.54
C ASP A 453 -18.57 -5.09 -0.99
N VAL A 454 -17.36 -4.57 -0.73
CA VAL A 454 -17.16 -3.22 -0.18
C VAL A 454 -17.76 -2.15 -1.09
N LYS A 455 -17.54 -2.23 -2.41
CA LYS A 455 -18.16 -1.29 -3.37
C LYS A 455 -19.67 -1.26 -3.24
N SER A 456 -20.31 -2.43 -3.24
CA SER A 456 -21.76 -2.55 -3.16
C SER A 456 -22.30 -2.04 -1.82
N LEU A 457 -21.61 -2.32 -0.72
CA LEU A 457 -21.93 -1.78 0.61
C LEU A 457 -21.88 -0.25 0.62
N LEU A 458 -20.82 0.36 0.08
CA LEU A 458 -20.67 1.82 0.04
C LEU A 458 -21.77 2.48 -0.81
N LEU A 459 -22.12 1.90 -1.96
CA LEU A 459 -23.26 2.38 -2.77
C LEU A 459 -24.58 2.28 -2.01
N GLN A 460 -24.81 1.18 -1.30
CA GLN A 460 -26.01 0.99 -0.47
C GLN A 460 -26.07 2.02 0.66
N LEU A 461 -24.96 2.25 1.37
CA LEU A 461 -24.88 3.25 2.46
C LEU A 461 -25.13 4.67 1.94
N ALA A 462 -24.71 4.96 0.71
CA ALA A 462 -24.98 6.23 0.04
C ALA A 462 -26.45 6.36 -0.46
N GLY A 463 -27.24 5.29 -0.45
CA GLY A 463 -28.61 5.27 -0.99
C GLY A 463 -28.65 5.26 -2.53
N LEU A 464 -27.65 4.66 -3.19
CA LEU A 464 -27.45 4.64 -4.64
C LEU A 464 -27.71 3.27 -5.29
N THR A 465 -28.32 2.34 -4.57
CA THR A 465 -28.72 1.00 -5.06
C THR A 465 -30.22 0.84 -5.14
#